data_34e92598d94540c994d2201df8c99505
#
_entry.id   34e92598d94540c994d2201df8c99505
#
_cell.length_a   1.000
_cell.length_b   1.000
_cell.length_c   1.000
_cell.angle_alpha   90.00
_cell.angle_beta   90.00
_cell.angle_gamma   90.00
#
_symmetry.space_group_name_H-M   'P 1'
#
loop_
_entity.id
_entity.type
_entity.pdbx_description
1 polymer ?
#
loop_
_entity_poly.entity_id
_entity_poly.type
_entity_poly.pdbx_seq_one_letter_code
_entity_poly.pdbx_strand_id
1 'polypeptide(L)'
;MAAFKKIGKLLYILIVLAVVVSVPVSAKTSYQTYTYSYAGDVQISPNAYTPVYELFDFGMETPLNKPQDMAADAEDRIAIADTGNSRIVILNNQFKCVKEIKEYIGVDGNTIAFNEPKGVFIRSDGLLYVADTGNANIVVFDKTYNQIKVYPAVSADILPKNFVYSPKSIAVDHSGRMYVISENTNMGVISLDKDGALKGFIGAQRVNPTPGELLLRMFMSEEQIERSAQFVPMEYSNITIDDKGFLYVTSGQIDRYALWNSVWTRSSKSTYAPLKKINTSGTDVLRRNGFFPPVGDINFDSYEQTDPEDTIDPSQLDEVALMENGVYMVVDKDSNKMFAYDSYGNLLYAFGGTGQSLGLYTQLSSVVPLGERLLALDTLDGSITVLERTEYGRLINTVIGHQERREFDKAQELWNKVLEYNNNFDLAYLGIGKTYLETGNYKEAIGYFKLINNKTYYSKAYKLLRTEQMEHYGILVMLGVVAAIVGIAYFFGFAKRYNNKCRAVPATGRLRDELFFGFYTMFHPFYGFYELKHEKRGSKRAATVFVGLAVIAVLFQSFGMFIV
;
A
#
# COMPACT_ATOMS: atom_id res chain seq x y z
N MET A 1 9.33 -17.44 -69.48
CA MET A 1 9.14 -18.23 -68.24
C MET A 1 10.19 -17.97 -67.15
N ALA A 2 11.50 -17.87 -67.44
CA ALA A 2 12.57 -17.66 -66.45
C ALA A 2 12.51 -16.30 -65.73
N ALA A 3 12.09 -15.21 -66.38
CA ALA A 3 11.98 -13.87 -65.78
C ALA A 3 10.84 -13.81 -64.73
N PHE A 4 9.69 -14.44 -64.97
CA PHE A 4 8.58 -14.50 -64.03
C PHE A 4 8.92 -15.30 -62.75
N LYS A 5 9.74 -16.36 -62.85
CA LYS A 5 10.21 -17.11 -61.68
C LYS A 5 11.20 -16.30 -60.81
N LYS A 6 12.03 -15.43 -61.44
CA LYS A 6 12.95 -14.53 -60.68
C LYS A 6 12.19 -13.42 -59.98
N ILE A 7 11.16 -12.81 -60.59
CA ILE A 7 10.31 -11.77 -59.98
C ILE A 7 9.52 -12.35 -58.82
N GLY A 8 8.95 -13.56 -58.95
CA GLY A 8 8.23 -14.23 -57.89
C GLY A 8 9.13 -14.56 -56.67
N LYS A 9 10.40 -14.98 -56.90
CA LYS A 9 11.37 -15.18 -55.81
C LYS A 9 11.74 -13.87 -55.11
N LEU A 10 11.93 -12.78 -55.89
CA LEU A 10 12.26 -11.47 -55.32
C LEU A 10 11.09 -10.91 -54.47
N LEU A 11 9.85 -11.08 -54.96
CA LEU A 11 8.64 -10.68 -54.21
C LEU A 11 8.48 -11.49 -52.93
N TYR A 12 8.74 -12.80 -52.98
CA TYR A 12 8.69 -13.67 -51.78
C TYR A 12 9.75 -13.29 -50.76
N ILE A 13 10.98 -12.99 -51.18
CA ILE A 13 12.05 -12.50 -50.30
C ILE A 13 11.71 -11.15 -49.70
N LEU A 14 11.10 -10.23 -50.48
CA LEU A 14 10.63 -8.92 -49.96
C LEU A 14 9.49 -9.07 -48.94
N ILE A 15 8.55 -9.98 -49.16
CA ILE A 15 7.46 -10.27 -48.20
C ILE A 15 8.03 -10.90 -46.93
N VAL A 16 8.96 -11.86 -47.03
CA VAL A 16 9.62 -12.48 -45.86
C VAL A 16 10.44 -11.43 -45.10
N LEU A 17 11.15 -10.52 -45.80
CA LEU A 17 11.87 -9.43 -45.15
C LEU A 17 10.91 -8.44 -44.47
N ALA A 18 9.80 -8.11 -45.10
CA ALA A 18 8.77 -7.23 -44.51
C ALA A 18 8.11 -7.86 -43.26
N VAL A 19 7.89 -9.18 -43.28
CA VAL A 19 7.36 -9.91 -42.10
C VAL A 19 8.38 -9.99 -40.96
N VAL A 20 9.68 -10.13 -41.28
CA VAL A 20 10.75 -10.15 -40.28
C VAL A 20 10.97 -8.76 -39.67
N VAL A 21 10.75 -7.68 -40.45
CA VAL A 21 10.88 -6.29 -39.94
C VAL A 21 9.65 -5.86 -39.11
N SER A 22 8.51 -6.55 -39.26
CA SER A 22 7.28 -6.22 -38.53
C SER A 22 7.10 -7.00 -37.22
N VAL A 23 8.04 -7.85 -36.82
CA VAL A 23 8.04 -8.39 -35.44
C VAL A 23 8.39 -7.23 -34.51
N PRO A 24 7.49 -6.74 -33.67
CA PRO A 24 7.87 -5.76 -32.67
C PRO A 24 8.94 -6.44 -31.80
N VAL A 25 10.20 -6.00 -31.96
CA VAL A 25 11.22 -6.32 -30.98
C VAL A 25 10.74 -5.64 -29.71
N SER A 26 10.12 -6.41 -28.84
CA SER A 26 9.85 -5.97 -27.47
C SER A 26 11.23 -5.70 -26.87
N ALA A 27 11.64 -4.45 -26.84
CA ALA A 27 12.90 -4.05 -26.25
C ALA A 27 12.84 -4.52 -24.79
N LYS A 28 13.70 -5.50 -24.46
CA LYS A 28 13.82 -5.97 -23.10
C LYS A 28 14.36 -4.80 -22.27
N THR A 29 13.57 -4.31 -21.32
CA THR A 29 14.00 -3.26 -20.40
C THR A 29 15.17 -3.75 -19.54
N SER A 30 16.02 -2.82 -19.12
CA SER A 30 17.18 -3.12 -18.27
C SER A 30 16.77 -3.52 -16.85
N TYR A 31 15.54 -3.21 -16.46
CA TYR A 31 14.96 -3.55 -15.15
C TYR A 31 13.84 -4.59 -15.30
N GLN A 32 13.50 -5.21 -14.17
CA GLN A 32 12.38 -6.12 -14.04
C GLN A 32 11.25 -5.43 -13.27
N THR A 33 10.05 -5.40 -13.85
CA THR A 33 8.85 -4.95 -13.14
C THR A 33 8.28 -6.08 -12.32
N TYR A 34 7.87 -5.79 -11.09
CA TYR A 34 7.31 -6.78 -10.16
C TYR A 34 6.23 -6.19 -9.25
N THR A 35 5.51 -7.06 -8.59
CA THR A 35 4.60 -6.78 -7.49
C THR A 35 4.76 -7.88 -6.42
N TYR A 36 3.92 -7.83 -5.37
CA TYR A 36 3.91 -8.88 -4.34
C TYR A 36 2.60 -9.65 -4.35
N SER A 37 2.71 -10.98 -4.18
CA SER A 37 1.57 -11.83 -3.88
C SER A 37 0.96 -11.47 -2.52
N TYR A 38 -0.24 -11.94 -2.25
CA TYR A 38 -0.80 -11.84 -0.90
C TYR A 38 0.08 -12.53 0.16
N ALA A 39 0.86 -13.54 -0.22
CA ALA A 39 1.79 -14.23 0.68
C ALA A 39 3.07 -13.43 0.95
N GLY A 40 3.45 -12.48 0.07
CA GLY A 40 4.69 -11.70 0.14
C GLY A 40 5.75 -12.14 -0.86
N ASP A 41 5.43 -13.09 -1.74
CA ASP A 41 6.36 -13.51 -2.77
C ASP A 41 6.43 -12.49 -3.89
N VAL A 42 7.63 -12.27 -4.43
CA VAL A 42 7.84 -11.41 -5.60
C VAL A 42 7.19 -12.05 -6.83
N GLN A 43 6.29 -11.32 -7.46
CA GLN A 43 5.61 -11.71 -8.70
C GLN A 43 6.07 -10.82 -9.85
N ILE A 44 6.74 -11.43 -10.83
CA ILE A 44 7.15 -10.73 -12.04
C ILE A 44 5.92 -10.25 -12.80
N SER A 45 5.94 -9.00 -13.24
CA SER A 45 4.85 -8.34 -13.94
C SER A 45 5.32 -7.82 -15.31
N PRO A 46 4.44 -7.70 -16.30
CA PRO A 46 4.72 -6.92 -17.50
C PRO A 46 5.05 -5.48 -17.11
N ASN A 47 5.88 -4.82 -17.93
CA ASN A 47 6.27 -3.45 -17.67
C ASN A 47 5.07 -2.51 -17.75
N ALA A 48 4.84 -1.73 -16.68
CA ALA A 48 3.85 -0.67 -16.68
C ALA A 48 4.34 0.59 -17.39
N TYR A 49 5.64 0.81 -17.38
CA TYR A 49 6.34 1.86 -18.11
C TYR A 49 7.53 1.25 -18.86
N THR A 50 7.90 1.88 -19.98
CA THR A 50 9.09 1.52 -20.76
C THR A 50 9.93 2.78 -20.97
N PRO A 51 11.23 2.76 -20.64
CA PRO A 51 12.11 3.89 -20.88
C PRO A 51 12.33 4.01 -22.39
N VAL A 52 12.19 5.22 -22.91
CA VAL A 52 12.29 5.49 -24.35
C VAL A 52 13.64 6.09 -24.69
N TYR A 53 14.04 7.10 -23.96
CA TYR A 53 15.32 7.76 -24.08
C TYR A 53 15.70 8.49 -22.80
N GLU A 54 16.98 8.79 -22.68
CA GLU A 54 17.56 9.58 -21.62
C GLU A 54 18.16 10.86 -22.21
N LEU A 55 17.93 11.97 -21.53
CA LEU A 55 18.30 13.31 -21.97
C LEU A 55 19.38 13.88 -21.07
N PHE A 56 20.49 14.29 -21.68
CA PHE A 56 21.59 15.00 -21.03
C PHE A 56 21.76 16.43 -21.59
N ASP A 57 21.33 16.64 -22.83
CA ASP A 57 21.40 17.92 -23.52
C ASP A 57 20.02 18.57 -23.65
N PHE A 58 19.86 19.67 -22.97
CA PHE A 58 18.65 20.49 -22.99
C PHE A 58 18.83 21.78 -23.83
N GLY A 59 19.93 21.89 -24.60
CA GLY A 59 20.25 23.07 -25.37
C GLY A 59 20.84 24.22 -24.55
N MET A 60 21.46 23.90 -23.39
CA MET A 60 22.13 24.84 -22.51
C MET A 60 23.66 24.78 -22.68
N GLU A 61 24.35 25.90 -22.38
CA GLU A 61 25.82 25.92 -22.38
C GLU A 61 26.41 25.08 -21.24
N THR A 62 25.77 25.09 -20.09
CA THR A 62 26.18 24.34 -18.92
C THR A 62 25.18 23.24 -18.63
N PRO A 63 25.58 21.96 -18.60
CA PRO A 63 24.70 20.85 -18.23
C PRO A 63 24.10 21.01 -16.83
N LEU A 64 23.08 20.21 -16.51
CA LEU A 64 22.56 20.10 -15.15
C LEU A 64 23.67 19.56 -14.22
N ASN A 65 23.71 20.07 -13.01
CA ASN A 65 24.65 19.67 -11.99
C ASN A 65 23.94 19.41 -10.67
N LYS A 66 23.86 18.16 -10.27
CA LYS A 66 23.17 17.71 -9.06
C LYS A 66 21.76 18.30 -8.93
N PRO A 67 20.91 18.21 -9.96
CA PRO A 67 19.53 18.63 -9.84
C PRO A 67 18.81 17.77 -8.80
N GLN A 68 17.99 18.39 -7.95
CA GLN A 68 17.35 17.66 -6.84
C GLN A 68 15.86 17.48 -6.99
N ASP A 69 15.17 18.40 -7.66
CA ASP A 69 13.72 18.36 -7.76
C ASP A 69 13.24 18.85 -9.11
N MET A 70 12.07 18.38 -9.50
CA MET A 70 11.44 18.68 -10.77
C MET A 70 9.94 18.79 -10.61
N ALA A 71 9.32 19.77 -11.25
CA ALA A 71 7.87 19.93 -11.30
C ALA A 71 7.42 20.15 -12.74
N ALA A 72 6.26 19.61 -13.10
CA ALA A 72 5.63 19.86 -14.39
C ALA A 72 4.20 20.37 -14.22
N ASP A 73 3.71 21.13 -15.19
CA ASP A 73 2.34 21.62 -15.22
C ASP A 73 1.51 20.99 -16.36
N ALA A 74 0.23 21.35 -16.39
CA ALA A 74 -0.70 20.86 -17.41
C ALA A 74 -0.40 21.38 -18.84
N GLU A 75 0.50 22.36 -19.00
CA GLU A 75 0.95 22.91 -20.28
C GLU A 75 2.28 22.26 -20.73
N ASP A 76 2.68 21.15 -20.08
CA ASP A 76 3.94 20.42 -20.31
C ASP A 76 5.20 21.28 -20.10
N ARG A 77 5.15 22.30 -19.24
CA ARG A 77 6.32 23.06 -18.82
C ARG A 77 6.96 22.36 -17.63
N ILE A 78 8.26 22.25 -17.64
CA ILE A 78 9.03 21.54 -16.64
C ILE A 78 9.99 22.52 -15.98
N ALA A 79 9.90 22.66 -14.66
CA ALA A 79 10.85 23.42 -13.85
C ALA A 79 11.77 22.45 -13.10
N ILE A 80 13.07 22.71 -13.11
CA ILE A 80 14.10 21.89 -12.49
C ILE A 80 14.89 22.75 -11.50
N ALA A 81 15.02 22.29 -10.27
CA ALA A 81 15.98 22.86 -9.30
C ALA A 81 17.38 22.31 -9.60
N ASP A 82 18.18 23.06 -10.38
CA ASP A 82 19.55 22.73 -10.74
C ASP A 82 20.49 23.21 -9.63
N THR A 83 20.46 22.48 -8.51
CA THR A 83 21.01 22.85 -7.21
C THR A 83 22.48 23.14 -7.27
N GLY A 84 23.28 22.27 -7.93
CA GLY A 84 24.74 22.41 -8.01
C GLY A 84 25.19 23.58 -8.89
N ASN A 85 24.32 24.11 -9.76
CA ASN A 85 24.57 25.32 -10.54
C ASN A 85 23.85 26.54 -9.96
N SER A 86 23.15 26.42 -8.85
CA SER A 86 22.42 27.49 -8.16
C SER A 86 21.49 28.26 -9.11
N ARG A 87 20.67 27.53 -9.87
CA ARG A 87 19.71 28.09 -10.83
C ARG A 87 18.44 27.26 -10.93
N ILE A 88 17.40 27.83 -11.54
CA ILE A 88 16.20 27.12 -11.96
C ILE A 88 16.21 27.03 -13.48
N VAL A 89 16.03 25.84 -14.02
CA VAL A 89 15.94 25.58 -15.46
C VAL A 89 14.50 25.30 -15.83
N ILE A 90 14.02 25.98 -16.87
CA ILE A 90 12.68 25.77 -17.39
C ILE A 90 12.79 25.14 -18.77
N LEU A 91 12.15 23.97 -18.93
CA LEU A 91 12.07 23.27 -20.20
C LEU A 91 10.65 23.37 -20.78
N ASN A 92 10.56 23.32 -22.10
CA ASN A 92 9.30 23.16 -22.82
C ASN A 92 8.96 21.66 -23.02
N ASN A 93 7.83 21.37 -23.69
CA ASN A 93 7.36 20.02 -24.00
C ASN A 93 8.28 19.22 -24.97
N GLN A 94 9.28 19.87 -25.57
CA GLN A 94 10.32 19.26 -26.40
C GLN A 94 11.62 19.05 -25.61
N PHE A 95 11.57 19.24 -24.29
CA PHE A 95 12.72 19.15 -23.38
C PHE A 95 13.88 20.09 -23.74
N LYS A 96 13.57 21.25 -24.33
CA LYS A 96 14.57 22.30 -24.58
C LYS A 96 14.43 23.42 -23.56
N CYS A 97 15.56 23.90 -23.09
CA CYS A 97 15.61 25.02 -22.17
C CYS A 97 15.07 26.28 -22.84
N VAL A 98 14.05 26.86 -22.22
CA VAL A 98 13.46 28.15 -22.64
C VAL A 98 13.88 29.28 -21.74
N LYS A 99 14.26 29.01 -20.50
CA LYS A 99 14.76 30.01 -19.56
C LYS A 99 15.62 29.40 -18.47
N GLU A 100 16.70 30.07 -18.14
CA GLU A 100 17.48 29.87 -16.92
C GLU A 100 17.23 31.05 -15.99
N ILE A 101 16.86 30.80 -14.74
CA ILE A 101 16.68 31.82 -13.71
C ILE A 101 17.79 31.63 -12.70
N LYS A 102 18.70 32.62 -12.60
CA LYS A 102 19.91 32.55 -11.75
C LYS A 102 19.82 33.47 -10.54
N GLU A 103 18.94 34.48 -10.61
CA GLU A 103 18.84 35.53 -9.60
C GLU A 103 17.41 36.06 -9.49
N TYR A 104 17.12 36.75 -8.42
CA TYR A 104 15.86 37.39 -8.13
C TYR A 104 16.07 38.68 -7.30
N ILE A 105 15.05 39.50 -7.19
CA ILE A 105 15.10 40.71 -6.36
C ILE A 105 14.63 40.36 -4.95
N GLY A 106 15.48 40.57 -3.96
CA GLY A 106 15.17 40.36 -2.56
C GLY A 106 14.16 41.36 -1.99
N VAL A 107 13.72 41.13 -0.77
CA VAL A 107 12.76 42.03 -0.07
C VAL A 107 13.34 43.43 0.20
N ASP A 108 14.66 43.55 0.21
CA ASP A 108 15.41 44.79 0.37
C ASP A 108 15.67 45.53 -0.97
N GLY A 109 15.19 44.97 -2.09
CA GLY A 109 15.36 45.51 -3.44
C GLY A 109 16.71 45.19 -4.09
N ASN A 110 17.59 44.42 -3.42
CA ASN A 110 18.85 43.99 -3.98
C ASN A 110 18.69 42.72 -4.83
N THR A 111 19.52 42.56 -5.85
CA THR A 111 19.61 41.32 -6.63
C THR A 111 20.32 40.26 -5.81
N ILE A 112 19.68 39.10 -5.67
CA ILE A 112 20.18 37.94 -4.94
C ILE A 112 20.31 36.78 -5.92
N ALA A 113 21.49 36.18 -6.03
CA ALA A 113 21.67 34.92 -6.75
C ALA A 113 21.07 33.76 -5.95
N PHE A 114 20.47 32.79 -6.63
CA PHE A 114 20.06 31.55 -5.97
C PHE A 114 21.25 30.88 -5.27
N ASN A 115 20.97 30.23 -4.15
CA ASN A 115 21.97 29.50 -3.40
C ASN A 115 21.41 28.11 -3.02
N GLU A 116 21.86 27.08 -3.74
CA GLU A 116 21.42 25.70 -3.56
C GLU A 116 19.88 25.55 -3.54
N PRO A 117 19.13 26.01 -4.57
CA PRO A 117 17.69 25.80 -4.61
C PRO A 117 17.42 24.28 -4.73
N LYS A 118 16.60 23.73 -3.80
CA LYS A 118 16.38 22.28 -3.70
C LYS A 118 14.98 21.84 -4.09
N GLY A 119 13.98 22.70 -3.96
CA GLY A 119 12.60 22.34 -4.24
C GLY A 119 11.92 23.27 -5.22
N VAL A 120 11.08 22.72 -6.09
CA VAL A 120 10.22 23.45 -7.02
C VAL A 120 8.80 22.90 -6.97
N PHE A 121 7.82 23.77 -7.07
CA PHE A 121 6.41 23.40 -7.11
C PHE A 121 5.66 24.31 -8.09
N ILE A 122 4.93 23.72 -9.04
CA ILE A 122 4.05 24.46 -9.92
C ILE A 122 2.61 24.26 -9.48
N ARG A 123 1.96 25.35 -9.03
CA ARG A 123 0.57 25.33 -8.64
C ARG A 123 -0.34 25.22 -9.87
N SER A 124 -1.56 24.73 -9.71
CA SER A 124 -2.52 24.52 -10.82
C SER A 124 -2.86 25.78 -11.63
N ASP A 125 -2.64 26.98 -11.08
CA ASP A 125 -2.76 28.24 -11.80
C ASP A 125 -1.48 28.65 -12.56
N GLY A 126 -0.44 27.81 -12.53
CA GLY A 126 0.83 27.99 -13.22
C GLY A 126 1.85 28.88 -12.52
N LEU A 127 1.63 29.22 -11.25
CA LEU A 127 2.63 29.90 -10.43
C LEU A 127 3.73 28.92 -10.03
N LEU A 128 4.98 29.30 -10.26
CA LEU A 128 6.17 28.52 -9.87
C LEU A 128 6.67 29.02 -8.52
N TYR A 129 6.75 28.13 -7.56
CA TYR A 129 7.35 28.34 -6.24
C TYR A 129 8.70 27.65 -6.19
N VAL A 130 9.71 28.34 -5.69
CA VAL A 130 11.08 27.84 -5.57
C VAL A 130 11.54 27.93 -4.13
N ALA A 131 12.00 26.83 -3.56
CA ALA A 131 12.64 26.80 -2.26
C ALA A 131 14.15 27.07 -2.43
N ASP A 132 14.58 28.30 -2.16
CA ASP A 132 15.97 28.71 -2.20
C ASP A 132 16.62 28.42 -0.85
N THR A 133 17.07 27.20 -0.70
CA THR A 133 17.46 26.58 0.58
C THR A 133 18.58 27.33 1.27
N GLY A 134 19.64 27.65 0.53
CA GLY A 134 20.83 28.30 1.07
C GLY A 134 20.61 29.77 1.44
N ASN A 135 19.63 30.46 0.80
CA ASN A 135 19.24 31.81 1.16
C ASN A 135 18.03 31.86 2.12
N ALA A 136 17.48 30.70 2.50
CA ALA A 136 16.32 30.59 3.40
C ALA A 136 15.09 31.35 2.91
N ASN A 137 14.87 31.41 1.60
CA ASN A 137 13.76 32.12 0.97
C ASN A 137 12.85 31.18 0.17
N ILE A 138 11.59 31.60 -0.03
CA ILE A 138 10.71 31.04 -1.06
C ILE A 138 10.45 32.13 -2.07
N VAL A 139 10.75 31.85 -3.34
CA VAL A 139 10.57 32.80 -4.45
C VAL A 139 9.46 32.35 -5.36
N VAL A 140 8.59 33.28 -5.77
CA VAL A 140 7.41 32.97 -6.61
C VAL A 140 7.53 33.69 -7.93
N PHE A 141 7.29 32.94 -9.01
CA PHE A 141 7.26 33.44 -10.38
C PHE A 141 5.90 33.18 -11.02
N ASP A 142 5.52 34.07 -11.95
CA ASP A 142 4.32 33.91 -12.78
C ASP A 142 4.54 32.91 -13.94
N LYS A 143 3.50 32.70 -14.74
CA LYS A 143 3.54 31.81 -15.92
C LYS A 143 4.57 32.20 -16.98
N THR A 144 5.01 33.46 -16.96
CA THR A 144 6.02 34.01 -17.89
C THR A 144 7.39 34.11 -17.23
N TYR A 145 7.49 33.53 -16.02
CA TYR A 145 8.70 33.48 -15.19
C TYR A 145 9.21 34.86 -14.75
N ASN A 146 8.30 35.83 -14.59
CA ASN A 146 8.61 37.06 -13.90
C ASN A 146 8.39 36.85 -12.40
N GLN A 147 9.31 37.37 -11.62
CA GLN A 147 9.18 37.31 -10.18
C GLN A 147 7.95 38.09 -9.69
N ILE A 148 7.16 37.48 -8.83
CA ILE A 148 5.97 38.09 -8.22
C ILE A 148 6.26 38.45 -6.75
N LYS A 149 6.84 37.53 -5.99
CA LYS A 149 6.99 37.67 -4.54
C LYS A 149 8.19 36.89 -4.02
N VAL A 150 8.75 37.37 -2.92
CA VAL A 150 9.71 36.65 -2.09
C VAL A 150 9.16 36.54 -0.69
N TYR A 151 9.22 35.38 -0.13
CA TYR A 151 8.94 35.10 1.28
C TYR A 151 10.26 34.83 1.97
N PRO A 152 10.70 35.72 2.88
CA PRO A 152 11.94 35.56 3.61
C PRO A 152 11.84 34.46 4.67
N ALA A 153 12.96 34.16 5.32
CA ALA A 153 13.03 33.22 6.42
C ALA A 153 11.93 33.46 7.47
N VAL A 154 11.29 32.38 7.87
CA VAL A 154 10.22 32.44 8.87
C VAL A 154 10.76 32.88 10.21
N SER A 155 10.17 33.92 10.79
CA SER A 155 10.47 34.41 12.13
C SER A 155 9.18 34.49 12.96
N ALA A 156 9.18 33.81 14.11
CA ALA A 156 8.05 33.84 15.04
C ALA A 156 8.54 33.46 16.46
N ASP A 157 7.91 34.03 17.47
CA ASP A 157 8.27 33.79 18.89
C ASP A 157 8.11 32.32 19.33
N ILE A 158 7.30 31.56 18.58
CA ILE A 158 7.05 30.13 18.83
C ILE A 158 8.20 29.23 18.37
N LEU A 159 9.14 29.76 17.57
CA LEU A 159 10.27 28.99 17.06
C LEU A 159 11.37 28.84 18.12
N PRO A 160 12.04 27.66 18.18
CA PRO A 160 13.21 27.51 19.04
C PRO A 160 14.31 28.54 18.71
N LYS A 161 15.05 29.00 19.72
CA LYS A 161 16.11 29.99 19.54
C LYS A 161 17.22 29.58 18.55
N ASN A 162 17.40 28.29 18.36
CA ASN A 162 18.38 27.68 17.45
C ASN A 162 17.76 27.15 16.16
N PHE A 163 16.50 27.56 15.85
CA PHE A 163 15.83 27.16 14.63
C PHE A 163 16.52 27.76 13.40
N VAL A 164 16.90 26.89 12.47
CA VAL A 164 17.45 27.28 11.17
C VAL A 164 16.42 26.94 10.09
N TYR A 165 15.96 27.95 9.37
CA TYR A 165 15.04 27.76 8.28
C TYR A 165 15.80 27.47 6.99
N SER A 166 15.68 26.26 6.47
CA SER A 166 16.32 25.80 5.23
C SER A 166 15.26 25.07 4.39
N PRO A 167 14.39 25.80 3.65
CA PRO A 167 13.29 25.22 2.90
C PRO A 167 13.83 24.25 1.83
N LYS A 168 13.43 22.98 1.88
CA LYS A 168 13.85 21.92 0.96
C LYS A 168 12.76 21.56 -0.05
N SER A 169 11.54 21.38 0.42
CA SER A 169 10.40 20.99 -0.41
C SER A 169 9.19 21.82 -0.05
N ILE A 170 8.35 22.11 -1.03
CA ILE A 170 7.19 22.99 -0.88
C ILE A 170 5.99 22.46 -1.64
N ALA A 171 4.81 22.57 -1.02
CA ALA A 171 3.52 22.38 -1.68
C ALA A 171 2.61 23.57 -1.36
N VAL A 172 1.73 23.93 -2.28
CA VAL A 172 0.86 25.11 -2.12
C VAL A 172 -0.57 24.76 -2.50
N ASP A 173 -1.52 25.04 -1.62
CA ASP A 173 -2.93 24.76 -1.89
C ASP A 173 -3.61 25.84 -2.77
N HIS A 174 -4.85 25.57 -3.17
CA HIS A 174 -5.63 26.49 -4.01
C HIS A 174 -5.87 27.86 -3.37
N SER A 175 -5.81 27.97 -2.03
CA SER A 175 -5.97 29.24 -1.31
C SER A 175 -4.65 30.01 -1.16
N GLY A 176 -3.54 29.46 -1.63
CA GLY A 176 -2.21 30.05 -1.54
C GLY A 176 -1.50 29.80 -0.20
N ARG A 177 -2.00 28.91 0.65
CA ARG A 177 -1.26 28.47 1.83
C ARG A 177 -0.10 27.59 1.41
N MET A 178 1.06 27.85 1.98
CA MET A 178 2.29 27.12 1.69
C MET A 178 2.58 26.12 2.81
N TYR A 179 3.01 24.95 2.40
CA TYR A 179 3.43 23.86 3.27
C TYR A 179 4.86 23.52 2.94
N VAL A 180 5.76 23.73 3.89
CA VAL A 180 7.20 23.70 3.65
C VAL A 180 7.85 22.66 4.53
N ILE A 181 8.69 21.84 3.95
CA ILE A 181 9.65 21.03 4.68
C ILE A 181 10.97 21.79 4.72
N SER A 182 11.48 21.97 5.91
CA SER A 182 12.79 22.58 6.17
C SER A 182 13.76 21.50 6.64
N GLU A 183 14.98 21.53 6.12
CA GLU A 183 16.04 20.63 6.58
C GLU A 183 16.33 20.82 8.07
N ASN A 184 16.79 19.77 8.70
CA ASN A 184 17.18 19.75 10.12
C ASN A 184 16.08 20.20 11.08
N THR A 185 14.81 20.02 10.70
CA THR A 185 13.68 20.31 11.58
C THR A 185 12.83 19.08 11.85
N ASN A 186 12.61 18.84 13.13
CA ASN A 186 11.78 17.73 13.62
C ASN A 186 10.35 18.17 13.96
N MET A 187 9.98 19.38 13.59
CA MET A 187 8.70 19.99 13.96
C MET A 187 7.55 19.61 13.00
N GLY A 188 7.83 18.80 11.99
CA GLY A 188 6.87 18.47 10.95
C GLY A 188 6.85 19.47 9.81
N VAL A 189 5.71 19.57 9.12
CA VAL A 189 5.51 20.49 7.99
C VAL A 189 5.20 21.89 8.51
N ILE A 190 5.96 22.86 8.06
CA ILE A 190 5.74 24.28 8.37
C ILE A 190 4.57 24.78 7.53
N SER A 191 3.52 25.28 8.17
CA SER A 191 2.35 25.86 7.49
C SER A 191 2.42 27.37 7.52
N LEU A 192 2.44 28.00 6.34
CA LEU A 192 2.41 29.45 6.15
C LEU A 192 1.13 29.86 5.46
N ASP A 193 0.61 31.03 5.76
CA ASP A 193 -0.49 31.58 4.99
C ASP A 193 -0.01 32.19 3.66
N LYS A 194 -0.96 32.69 2.86
CA LYS A 194 -0.68 33.32 1.55
C LYS A 194 0.23 34.57 1.65
N ASP A 195 0.38 35.14 2.84
CA ASP A 195 1.22 36.31 3.09
C ASP A 195 2.60 35.92 3.65
N GLY A 196 2.82 34.64 3.94
CA GLY A 196 4.07 34.08 4.46
C GLY A 196 4.12 34.01 5.98
N ALA A 197 3.04 34.38 6.68
CA ALA A 197 3.01 34.30 8.12
C ALA A 197 2.86 32.85 8.62
N LEU A 198 3.66 32.47 9.64
CA LEU A 198 3.59 31.16 10.25
C LEU A 198 2.23 30.91 10.91
N LYS A 199 1.57 29.83 10.52
CA LYS A 199 0.33 29.35 11.14
C LYS A 199 0.56 28.25 12.15
N GLY A 200 1.65 27.51 12.02
CA GLY A 200 2.01 26.42 12.91
C GLY A 200 2.70 25.27 12.18
N PHE A 201 2.73 24.13 12.84
CA PHE A 201 3.35 22.92 12.35
C PHE A 201 2.30 21.83 12.21
N ILE A 202 2.35 21.10 11.10
CA ILE A 202 1.39 20.04 10.77
C ILE A 202 2.12 18.70 10.77
N GLY A 203 1.49 17.66 11.34
CA GLY A 203 2.03 16.30 11.30
C GLY A 203 3.23 16.07 12.21
N ALA A 204 3.57 17.02 13.10
CA ALA A 204 4.54 16.79 14.16
C ALA A 204 4.11 15.59 15.01
N GLN A 205 4.93 14.58 15.12
CA GLN A 205 4.60 13.42 15.93
C GLN A 205 4.65 13.81 17.41
N ARG A 206 3.49 13.88 18.04
CA ARG A 206 3.40 13.88 19.49
C ARG A 206 3.73 12.47 19.96
N VAL A 207 4.92 12.27 20.46
CA VAL A 207 5.24 11.05 21.21
C VAL A 207 4.39 11.08 22.47
N ASN A 208 3.29 10.36 22.47
CA ASN A 208 2.54 10.10 23.69
C ASN A 208 3.37 9.06 24.48
N PRO A 209 3.98 9.43 25.60
CA PRO A 209 4.74 8.50 26.41
C PRO A 209 3.82 7.35 26.83
N THR A 210 4.33 6.14 26.81
CA THR A 210 3.59 4.98 27.32
C THR A 210 3.26 5.17 28.80
N PRO A 211 2.22 4.52 29.35
CA PRO A 211 1.91 4.61 30.78
C PRO A 211 3.10 4.27 31.69
N GLY A 212 4.00 3.35 31.27
CA GLY A 212 5.23 3.02 31.97
C GLY A 212 6.26 4.14 31.93
N GLU A 213 6.41 4.83 30.80
CA GLU A 213 7.30 6.00 30.68
C GLU A 213 6.78 7.20 31.44
N LEU A 214 5.45 7.40 31.49
CA LEU A 214 4.84 8.43 32.35
C LEU A 214 5.18 8.19 33.82
N LEU A 215 5.13 6.93 34.25
CA LEU A 215 5.46 6.53 35.62
C LEU A 215 6.96 6.72 35.90
N LEU A 216 7.83 6.37 34.96
CA LEU A 216 9.27 6.61 35.05
C LEU A 216 9.61 8.11 35.11
N ARG A 217 8.96 8.94 34.29
CA ARG A 217 9.15 10.40 34.27
C ARG A 217 8.80 11.08 35.59
N MET A 218 7.88 10.51 36.38
CA MET A 218 7.58 11.02 37.73
C MET A 218 8.74 10.90 38.71
N PHE A 219 9.73 10.07 38.42
CA PHE A 219 10.92 9.84 39.25
C PHE A 219 12.21 10.40 38.63
N MET A 220 12.14 11.03 37.43
CA MET A 220 13.28 11.59 36.73
C MET A 220 13.40 13.09 37.00
N SER A 221 14.67 13.61 37.04
CA SER A 221 14.90 15.05 37.04
C SER A 221 14.58 15.69 35.71
N GLU A 222 14.38 17.04 35.67
CA GLU A 222 14.11 17.77 34.42
C GLU A 222 15.21 17.52 33.37
N GLU A 223 16.48 17.50 33.78
CA GLU A 223 17.62 17.18 32.90
C GLU A 223 17.60 15.73 32.38
N GLN A 224 17.11 14.78 33.17
CA GLN A 224 16.93 13.40 32.74
C GLN A 224 15.72 13.25 31.79
N ILE A 225 14.65 14.02 32.02
CA ILE A 225 13.49 14.09 31.13
C ILE A 225 13.89 14.69 29.79
N GLU A 226 14.68 15.79 29.78
CA GLU A 226 15.21 16.38 28.54
C GLU A 226 16.14 15.42 27.79
N ARG A 227 17.02 14.69 28.48
CA ARG A 227 17.88 13.68 27.86
C ARG A 227 17.12 12.43 27.40
N SER A 228 16.07 12.04 28.08
CA SER A 228 15.19 10.92 27.68
C SER A 228 14.20 11.31 26.59
N ALA A 229 13.97 12.60 26.39
CA ALA A 229 13.14 13.14 25.32
C ALA A 229 13.85 13.20 23.96
N GLN A 230 15.04 12.66 23.84
CA GLN A 230 15.67 12.36 22.55
C GLN A 230 15.06 11.11 21.89
N PHE A 231 13.75 11.08 21.73
CA PHE A 231 13.17 10.37 20.60
C PHE A 231 13.48 11.24 19.39
N VAL A 232 14.28 10.71 18.46
CA VAL A 232 14.57 11.38 17.20
C VAL A 232 13.24 11.52 16.46
N PRO A 233 12.66 12.70 16.37
CA PRO A 233 11.43 12.89 15.59
C PRO A 233 11.78 12.59 14.13
N MET A 234 10.86 11.93 13.40
CA MET A 234 11.06 11.66 11.98
C MET A 234 11.10 12.98 11.21
N GLU A 235 12.19 13.21 10.49
CA GLU A 235 12.28 14.29 9.53
C GLU A 235 11.52 13.90 8.27
N TYR A 236 10.66 14.80 7.78
CA TYR A 236 10.05 14.63 6.47
C TYR A 236 11.06 15.01 5.38
N SER A 237 11.05 14.24 4.29
CA SER A 237 11.97 14.40 3.17
C SER A 237 11.37 15.21 2.03
N ASN A 238 10.10 14.92 1.68
CA ASN A 238 9.41 15.55 0.57
C ASN A 238 7.93 15.77 0.90
N ILE A 239 7.30 16.71 0.19
CA ILE A 239 5.88 17.04 0.30
C ILE A 239 5.26 17.34 -1.05
N THR A 240 4.08 16.78 -1.29
CA THR A 240 3.19 17.19 -2.38
C THR A 240 1.74 17.28 -1.89
N ILE A 241 0.85 17.85 -2.69
CA ILE A 241 -0.54 18.10 -2.33
C ILE A 241 -1.48 17.62 -3.43
N ASP A 242 -2.59 16.96 -3.04
CA ASP A 242 -3.62 16.58 -3.99
C ASP A 242 -4.67 17.69 -4.19
N ASP A 243 -5.50 17.55 -5.23
CA ASP A 243 -6.57 18.50 -5.56
C ASP A 243 -7.60 18.69 -4.43
N LYS A 244 -7.65 17.78 -3.47
CA LYS A 244 -8.53 17.84 -2.30
C LYS A 244 -7.89 18.54 -1.11
N GLY A 245 -6.63 18.95 -1.23
CA GLY A 245 -5.86 19.64 -0.19
C GLY A 245 -5.23 18.71 0.85
N PHE A 246 -5.12 17.41 0.58
CA PHE A 246 -4.35 16.49 1.42
C PHE A 246 -2.88 16.53 1.05
N LEU A 247 -2.04 16.59 2.07
CA LEU A 247 -0.60 16.59 1.91
C LEU A 247 -0.07 15.14 1.95
N TYR A 248 0.74 14.77 0.97
CA TYR A 248 1.52 13.55 1.00
C TYR A 248 2.94 13.90 1.43
N VAL A 249 3.43 13.23 2.45
CA VAL A 249 4.76 13.48 2.99
C VAL A 249 5.51 12.15 3.12
N THR A 250 6.78 12.18 2.76
CA THR A 250 7.70 11.05 2.90
C THR A 250 8.65 11.26 4.08
N SER A 251 9.20 10.17 4.61
CA SER A 251 10.20 10.20 5.68
C SER A 251 11.21 9.09 5.42
N GLY A 252 12.47 9.46 5.21
CA GLY A 252 13.55 8.51 4.95
C GLY A 252 14.11 7.84 6.22
N GLN A 253 13.94 8.45 7.39
CA GLN A 253 14.46 7.93 8.66
C GLN A 253 13.37 7.23 9.46
N ILE A 254 13.39 5.90 9.49
CA ILE A 254 12.42 5.09 10.20
C ILE A 254 13.14 4.00 10.99
N ASP A 255 12.60 3.69 12.17
CA ASP A 255 13.07 2.54 12.94
C ASP A 255 12.85 1.24 12.15
N ARG A 256 13.96 0.59 11.78
CA ARG A 256 13.98 -0.62 10.95
C ARG A 256 13.11 -1.74 11.53
N TYR A 257 13.23 -2.01 12.84
CA TYR A 257 12.47 -3.07 13.49
C TYR A 257 10.96 -2.76 13.51
N ALA A 258 10.60 -1.53 13.79
CA ALA A 258 9.20 -1.10 13.79
C ALA A 258 8.59 -1.19 12.37
N LEU A 259 9.36 -0.83 11.34
CA LEU A 259 8.95 -0.96 9.96
C LEU A 259 8.79 -2.44 9.58
N TRP A 260 9.78 -3.29 9.89
CA TRP A 260 9.72 -4.74 9.67
C TRP A 260 8.49 -5.36 10.35
N ASN A 261 8.26 -5.03 11.62
CA ASN A 261 7.10 -5.51 12.36
C ASN A 261 5.78 -5.02 11.73
N SER A 262 5.74 -3.81 11.18
CA SER A 262 4.55 -3.31 10.48
C SER A 262 4.23 -4.10 9.21
N VAL A 263 5.24 -4.51 8.46
CA VAL A 263 5.11 -5.37 7.27
C VAL A 263 4.63 -6.76 7.68
N TRP A 264 5.31 -7.38 8.65
CA TRP A 264 4.99 -8.73 9.13
C TRP A 264 3.57 -8.84 9.70
N THR A 265 3.13 -7.83 10.46
CA THR A 265 1.78 -7.78 11.05
C THR A 265 0.74 -7.17 10.11
N ARG A 266 1.12 -6.72 8.92
CA ARG A 266 0.26 -5.99 7.97
C ARG A 266 -0.43 -4.81 8.64
N SER A 267 0.33 -4.03 9.38
CA SER A 267 -0.20 -2.97 10.23
C SER A 267 -0.77 -1.82 9.40
N SER A 268 -1.97 -1.39 9.72
CA SER A 268 -2.55 -0.16 9.18
C SER A 268 -2.15 1.10 9.97
N LYS A 269 -1.34 0.97 11.03
CA LYS A 269 -0.94 2.08 11.89
C LYS A 269 0.09 2.98 11.19
N SER A 270 -0.01 4.29 11.43
CA SER A 270 0.82 5.31 10.80
C SER A 270 2.08 5.68 11.59
N THR A 271 2.27 5.12 12.80
CA THR A 271 3.32 5.58 13.74
C THR A 271 4.72 5.55 13.12
N TYR A 272 5.03 4.51 12.36
CA TYR A 272 6.34 4.34 11.71
C TYR A 272 6.23 4.22 10.18
N ALA A 273 5.19 4.82 9.59
CA ALA A 273 4.97 4.75 8.17
C ALA A 273 5.88 5.74 7.41
N PRO A 274 6.64 5.27 6.39
CA PRO A 274 7.52 6.13 5.59
C PRO A 274 6.77 7.12 4.73
N LEU A 275 5.52 6.83 4.41
CA LEU A 275 4.62 7.68 3.66
C LEU A 275 3.36 7.96 4.47
N LYS A 276 2.95 9.22 4.53
CA LYS A 276 1.69 9.66 5.16
C LYS A 276 0.91 10.56 4.22
N LYS A 277 -0.42 10.46 4.31
CA LYS A 277 -1.36 11.41 3.71
C LYS A 277 -2.02 12.17 4.85
N ILE A 278 -1.63 13.42 5.07
CA ILE A 278 -2.09 14.20 6.20
C ILE A 278 -3.09 15.28 5.78
N ASN A 279 -4.09 15.48 6.62
CA ASN A 279 -5.01 16.60 6.47
C ASN A 279 -4.45 17.87 7.14
N THR A 280 -5.15 18.98 7.00
CA THR A 280 -4.74 20.28 7.58
C THR A 280 -4.67 20.29 9.11
N SER A 281 -5.27 19.30 9.79
CA SER A 281 -5.13 19.11 11.25
C SER A 281 -3.96 18.21 11.64
N GLY A 282 -3.19 17.70 10.68
CA GLY A 282 -2.05 16.82 10.90
C GLY A 282 -2.39 15.34 11.12
N THR A 283 -3.65 14.96 10.89
CA THR A 283 -4.08 13.56 11.01
C THR A 283 -3.74 12.80 9.73
N ASP A 284 -3.07 11.66 9.87
CA ASP A 284 -2.80 10.77 8.75
C ASP A 284 -4.07 10.00 8.36
N VAL A 285 -4.47 10.15 7.11
CA VAL A 285 -5.66 9.53 6.51
C VAL A 285 -5.31 8.56 5.39
N LEU A 286 -4.03 8.24 5.21
CA LEU A 286 -3.60 7.26 4.21
C LEU A 286 -4.20 5.90 4.52
N ARG A 287 -4.88 5.33 3.54
CA ARG A 287 -5.39 3.96 3.66
C ARG A 287 -4.24 2.98 3.50
N ARG A 288 -4.14 2.03 4.44
CA ARG A 288 -3.15 0.95 4.44
C ARG A 288 -3.84 -0.41 4.49
N ASN A 289 -4.85 -0.56 3.62
CA ASN A 289 -5.69 -1.76 3.55
C ASN A 289 -5.24 -2.70 2.40
N GLY A 290 -4.06 -2.45 1.85
CA GLY A 290 -3.42 -3.30 0.85
C GLY A 290 -2.92 -4.64 1.41
N PHE A 291 -2.27 -5.42 0.58
CA PHE A 291 -1.65 -6.67 1.02
C PHE A 291 -0.57 -6.42 2.08
N PHE A 292 0.19 -5.34 1.89
CA PHE A 292 1.19 -4.84 2.80
C PHE A 292 1.07 -3.31 2.94
N PRO A 293 1.59 -2.71 4.02
CA PRO A 293 1.66 -1.26 4.10
C PRO A 293 2.58 -0.71 2.98
N PRO A 294 2.36 0.53 2.49
CA PRO A 294 3.18 1.14 1.44
C PRO A 294 4.55 1.57 2.01
N VAL A 295 5.51 0.66 1.95
CA VAL A 295 6.86 0.82 2.52
C VAL A 295 7.99 0.66 1.49
N GLY A 296 7.68 0.45 0.22
CA GLY A 296 8.64 0.04 -0.79
C GLY A 296 8.81 -1.47 -0.82
N ASP A 297 10.04 -1.95 -0.86
CA ASP A 297 10.33 -3.38 -0.75
C ASP A 297 9.96 -3.91 0.64
N ILE A 298 9.35 -5.09 0.69
CA ILE A 298 8.89 -5.71 1.93
C ILE A 298 9.87 -6.75 2.47
N ASN A 299 10.84 -7.17 1.66
CA ASN A 299 11.83 -8.18 2.00
C ASN A 299 13.13 -7.50 2.43
N PHE A 300 13.21 -7.13 3.69
CA PHE A 300 14.40 -6.54 4.31
C PHE A 300 14.60 -7.09 5.73
N ASP A 301 15.79 -6.93 6.28
CA ASP A 301 16.16 -7.49 7.57
C ASP A 301 15.61 -6.65 8.73
N SER A 302 15.20 -7.34 9.80
CA SER A 302 14.64 -6.69 11.00
C SER A 302 15.70 -5.94 11.81
N TYR A 303 16.94 -6.40 11.76
CA TYR A 303 18.08 -5.82 12.45
C TYR A 303 19.23 -5.61 11.48
N GLU A 304 20.05 -4.60 11.77
CA GLU A 304 21.32 -4.40 11.09
C GLU A 304 22.26 -5.56 11.46
N GLN A 305 22.80 -6.23 10.46
CA GLN A 305 23.73 -7.33 10.66
C GLN A 305 25.16 -6.80 10.80
N THR A 306 26.05 -7.63 11.32
CA THR A 306 27.47 -7.27 11.50
C THR A 306 28.23 -7.19 10.17
N ASP A 307 27.73 -7.85 9.13
CA ASP A 307 28.28 -7.79 7.78
C ASP A 307 27.33 -6.98 6.88
N PRO A 308 27.73 -5.80 6.40
CA PRO A 308 26.90 -4.97 5.53
C PRO A 308 26.56 -5.63 4.18
N GLU A 309 27.39 -6.56 3.68
CA GLU A 309 27.12 -7.26 2.41
C GLU A 309 25.96 -8.27 2.53
N ASP A 310 25.71 -8.77 3.74
CA ASP A 310 24.64 -9.71 4.02
C ASP A 310 23.33 -9.04 4.50
N THR A 311 23.32 -7.71 4.66
CA THR A 311 22.17 -6.97 5.19
C THR A 311 21.33 -6.36 4.08
N ILE A 312 20.05 -6.70 4.02
CA ILE A 312 19.07 -6.05 3.12
C ILE A 312 18.40 -4.91 3.87
N ASP A 313 18.63 -3.69 3.42
CA ASP A 313 18.08 -2.47 4.01
C ASP A 313 16.63 -2.23 3.59
N PRO A 314 15.81 -1.60 4.45
CA PRO A 314 14.49 -1.15 4.07
C PRO A 314 14.56 0.01 3.07
N SER A 315 13.56 0.11 2.21
CA SER A 315 13.43 1.24 1.28
C SER A 315 13.41 2.58 1.98
N GLN A 316 14.21 3.53 1.49
CA GLN A 316 14.19 4.92 1.93
C GLN A 316 13.34 5.76 0.98
N LEU A 317 12.06 5.92 1.33
CA LEU A 317 11.12 6.65 0.50
C LEU A 317 11.35 8.16 0.66
N ASP A 318 11.95 8.78 -0.34
CA ASP A 318 12.35 10.19 -0.29
C ASP A 318 11.40 11.10 -1.10
N GLU A 319 10.81 10.62 -2.18
CA GLU A 319 9.97 11.39 -3.09
C GLU A 319 8.59 10.76 -3.25
N VAL A 320 7.55 11.59 -3.48
CA VAL A 320 6.20 11.12 -3.82
C VAL A 320 5.59 11.95 -4.94
N ALA A 321 5.20 11.27 -6.01
CA ALA A 321 4.49 11.86 -7.14
C ALA A 321 3.02 11.39 -7.17
N LEU A 322 2.11 12.32 -7.39
CA LEU A 322 0.69 12.02 -7.51
C LEU A 322 0.35 11.75 -8.97
N MET A 323 -0.28 10.61 -9.20
CA MET A 323 -0.72 10.14 -10.50
C MET A 323 -2.24 10.30 -10.63
N GLU A 324 -2.77 9.99 -11.79
CA GLU A 324 -4.22 9.97 -12.02
C GLU A 324 -4.92 8.88 -11.20
N ASN A 325 -6.24 9.02 -11.02
CA ASN A 325 -7.12 8.01 -10.40
C ASN A 325 -6.76 7.64 -8.96
N GLY A 326 -6.09 8.53 -8.22
CA GLY A 326 -5.69 8.28 -6.84
C GLY A 326 -4.49 7.33 -6.69
N VAL A 327 -3.83 7.01 -7.79
CA VAL A 327 -2.54 6.33 -7.78
C VAL A 327 -1.47 7.31 -7.33
N TYR A 328 -0.53 6.85 -6.54
CA TYR A 328 0.66 7.62 -6.18
C TYR A 328 1.91 6.76 -6.34
N MET A 329 2.99 7.39 -6.72
CA MET A 329 4.29 6.75 -6.92
C MET A 329 5.27 7.29 -5.90
N VAL A 330 6.04 6.40 -5.28
CA VAL A 330 7.10 6.78 -4.34
C VAL A 330 8.43 6.28 -4.87
N VAL A 331 9.47 7.06 -4.59
CA VAL A 331 10.84 6.77 -5.00
C VAL A 331 11.64 6.32 -3.79
N ASP A 332 12.30 5.18 -3.93
CA ASP A 332 13.34 4.71 -3.02
C ASP A 332 14.68 5.19 -3.56
N LYS A 333 15.29 6.13 -2.87
CA LYS A 333 16.55 6.76 -3.31
C LYS A 333 17.77 5.84 -3.17
N ASP A 334 17.72 4.84 -2.27
CA ASP A 334 18.87 3.97 -2.03
C ASP A 334 18.92 2.85 -3.07
N SER A 335 17.77 2.27 -3.41
CA SER A 335 17.67 1.24 -4.45
C SER A 335 17.37 1.79 -5.85
N ASN A 336 17.10 3.10 -5.98
CA ASN A 336 16.71 3.75 -7.24
C ASN A 336 15.46 3.13 -7.89
N LYS A 337 14.50 2.69 -7.08
CA LYS A 337 13.26 2.05 -7.51
C LYS A 337 12.07 2.98 -7.33
N MET A 338 11.08 2.75 -8.17
CA MET A 338 9.78 3.43 -8.13
C MET A 338 8.68 2.41 -7.78
N PHE A 339 7.84 2.76 -6.83
CA PHE A 339 6.72 1.93 -6.35
C PHE A 339 5.41 2.68 -6.56
N ALA A 340 4.52 2.13 -7.38
CA ALA A 340 3.19 2.69 -7.61
C ALA A 340 2.14 1.99 -6.74
N TYR A 341 1.37 2.77 -6.01
CA TYR A 341 0.31 2.29 -5.11
C TYR A 341 -1.04 2.87 -5.50
N ASP A 342 -2.10 2.10 -5.25
CA ASP A 342 -3.48 2.61 -5.31
C ASP A 342 -3.87 3.37 -4.02
N SER A 343 -5.05 3.96 -4.00
CA SER A 343 -5.58 4.72 -2.85
C SER A 343 -5.82 3.86 -1.59
N TYR A 344 -5.79 2.53 -1.70
CA TYR A 344 -5.88 1.60 -0.57
C TYR A 344 -4.52 1.15 -0.04
N GLY A 345 -3.43 1.52 -0.73
CA GLY A 345 -2.06 1.13 -0.41
C GLY A 345 -1.66 -0.23 -0.98
N ASN A 346 -2.36 -0.74 -2.01
CA ASN A 346 -1.87 -1.91 -2.73
C ASN A 346 -0.77 -1.52 -3.69
N LEU A 347 0.33 -2.27 -3.71
CA LEU A 347 1.37 -2.13 -4.71
C LEU A 347 0.85 -2.61 -6.06
N LEU A 348 0.78 -1.71 -7.03
CA LEU A 348 0.38 -2.01 -8.41
C LEU A 348 1.54 -2.61 -9.20
N TYR A 349 2.68 -1.96 -9.13
CA TYR A 349 3.95 -2.38 -9.75
C TYR A 349 5.12 -1.62 -9.13
N ALA A 350 6.29 -2.25 -9.15
CA ALA A 350 7.57 -1.65 -8.81
C ALA A 350 8.55 -1.88 -9.97
N PHE A 351 9.40 -0.89 -10.27
CA PHE A 351 10.39 -0.96 -11.34
C PHE A 351 11.54 0.02 -11.11
N GLY A 352 12.56 -0.01 -11.97
CA GLY A 352 13.79 0.74 -11.84
C GLY A 352 14.88 -0.07 -11.14
N GLY A 353 15.92 0.60 -10.70
CA GLY A 353 17.07 0.02 -10.01
C GLY A 353 18.34 0.81 -10.24
N THR A 354 19.41 0.42 -9.58
CA THR A 354 20.72 1.07 -9.71
C THR A 354 21.49 0.53 -10.93
N GLY A 355 22.04 1.42 -11.72
CA GLY A 355 22.85 1.09 -12.90
C GLY A 355 22.96 2.23 -13.92
N GLN A 356 23.65 1.95 -15.04
CA GLN A 356 23.90 2.94 -16.11
C GLN A 356 23.18 2.60 -17.43
N SER A 357 22.31 1.59 -17.41
CA SER A 357 21.52 1.25 -18.60
C SER A 357 20.21 2.04 -18.61
N LEU A 358 19.68 2.34 -19.77
CA LEU A 358 18.43 3.09 -19.92
C LEU A 358 17.31 2.53 -19.03
N GLY A 359 16.78 3.35 -18.12
CA GLY A 359 15.78 2.98 -17.13
C GLY A 359 16.34 2.45 -15.80
N LEU A 360 17.67 2.43 -15.64
CA LEU A 360 18.36 2.31 -14.36
C LEU A 360 18.99 3.67 -14.03
N TYR A 361 19.26 3.92 -12.76
CA TYR A 361 19.67 5.22 -12.26
C TYR A 361 20.91 5.12 -11.39
N THR A 362 21.73 6.16 -11.43
CA THR A 362 22.85 6.32 -10.52
C THR A 362 22.37 6.91 -9.19
N GLN A 363 21.50 7.93 -9.24
CA GLN A 363 20.80 8.47 -8.07
C GLN A 363 19.48 9.13 -8.48
N LEU A 364 18.41 8.36 -8.39
CA LEU A 364 17.06 8.85 -8.68
C LEU A 364 16.58 9.81 -7.58
N SER A 365 16.21 11.05 -7.94
CA SER A 365 15.81 12.07 -6.97
C SER A 365 14.36 12.51 -7.09
N SER A 366 13.85 12.70 -8.31
CA SER A 366 12.50 13.20 -8.52
C SER A 366 11.83 12.50 -9.69
N VAL A 367 10.52 12.32 -9.59
CA VAL A 367 9.69 11.68 -10.60
C VAL A 367 8.43 12.51 -10.81
N VAL A 368 8.14 12.87 -12.06
CA VAL A 368 7.01 13.72 -12.40
C VAL A 368 6.19 13.10 -13.53
N PRO A 369 4.86 12.92 -13.34
CA PRO A 369 3.96 12.52 -14.42
C PRO A 369 3.76 13.66 -15.42
N LEU A 370 3.81 13.33 -16.72
CA LEU A 370 3.58 14.26 -17.82
C LEU A 370 2.66 13.59 -18.87
N GLY A 371 1.36 13.67 -18.64
CA GLY A 371 0.37 12.93 -19.44
C GLY A 371 0.60 11.42 -19.37
N GLU A 372 0.82 10.78 -20.53
CA GLU A 372 1.15 9.34 -20.62
C GLU A 372 2.62 9.03 -20.33
N ARG A 373 3.44 10.06 -20.12
CA ARG A 373 4.87 9.92 -19.83
C ARG A 373 5.13 10.07 -18.35
N LEU A 374 6.23 9.50 -17.92
CA LEU A 374 6.81 9.69 -16.62
C LEU A 374 8.24 10.18 -16.82
N LEU A 375 8.59 11.27 -16.17
CA LEU A 375 9.93 11.83 -16.18
C LEU A 375 10.64 11.41 -14.89
N ALA A 376 11.84 10.90 -15.00
CA ALA A 376 12.67 10.50 -13.88
C ALA A 376 14.00 11.26 -13.91
N LEU A 377 14.30 12.02 -12.85
CA LEU A 377 15.47 12.87 -12.73
C LEU A 377 16.58 12.13 -12.00
N ASP A 378 17.75 12.03 -12.64
CA ASP A 378 18.97 11.52 -12.00
C ASP A 378 19.86 12.68 -11.56
N THR A 379 20.12 12.73 -10.24
CA THR A 379 20.91 13.80 -9.63
C THR A 379 22.39 13.70 -9.99
N LEU A 380 22.97 12.50 -10.01
CA LEU A 380 24.41 12.35 -10.25
C LEU A 380 24.77 12.44 -11.72
N ASP A 381 23.94 11.88 -12.58
CA ASP A 381 24.15 11.93 -14.03
C ASP A 381 23.66 13.25 -14.64
N GLY A 382 22.86 14.04 -13.91
CA GLY A 382 22.27 15.29 -14.40
C GLY A 382 21.36 15.06 -15.61
N SER A 383 20.65 13.95 -15.63
CA SER A 383 19.84 13.48 -16.76
C SER A 383 18.37 13.37 -16.42
N ILE A 384 17.54 13.34 -17.45
CA ILE A 384 16.12 13.02 -17.37
C ILE A 384 15.83 11.81 -18.24
N THR A 385 15.39 10.71 -17.64
CA THR A 385 14.85 9.57 -18.37
C THR A 385 13.36 9.78 -18.63
N VAL A 386 12.97 9.66 -19.89
CA VAL A 386 11.57 9.70 -20.32
C VAL A 386 11.06 8.27 -20.46
N LEU A 387 10.04 7.94 -19.67
CA LEU A 387 9.37 6.66 -19.72
C LEU A 387 7.97 6.84 -20.30
N GLU A 388 7.56 5.94 -21.19
CA GLU A 388 6.19 5.91 -21.72
C GLU A 388 5.37 4.81 -21.05
N ARG A 389 4.12 5.14 -20.72
CA ARG A 389 3.17 4.20 -20.14
C ARG A 389 2.80 3.14 -21.18
N THR A 390 2.97 1.88 -20.85
CA THR A 390 2.58 0.75 -21.70
C THR A 390 1.07 0.57 -21.72
N GLU A 391 0.59 -0.31 -22.61
CA GLU A 391 -0.83 -0.67 -22.61
C GLU A 391 -1.26 -1.38 -21.30
N TYR A 392 -0.39 -2.21 -20.76
CA TYR A 392 -0.59 -2.82 -19.44
C TYR A 392 -0.68 -1.78 -18.32
N GLY A 393 0.20 -0.77 -18.32
CA GLY A 393 0.15 0.33 -17.35
C GLY A 393 -1.13 1.18 -17.49
N ARG A 394 -1.57 1.47 -18.73
CA ARG A 394 -2.86 2.16 -18.99
C ARG A 394 -4.04 1.35 -18.48
N LEU A 395 -4.03 0.04 -18.73
CA LEU A 395 -5.10 -0.85 -18.31
C LEU A 395 -5.23 -0.87 -16.78
N ILE A 396 -4.12 -1.01 -16.05
CA ILE A 396 -4.11 -0.95 -14.58
C ILE A 396 -4.65 0.40 -14.09
N ASN A 397 -4.15 1.52 -14.61
CA ASN A 397 -4.61 2.85 -14.18
C ASN A 397 -6.10 3.06 -14.45
N THR A 398 -6.61 2.57 -15.60
CA THR A 398 -8.02 2.68 -15.96
C THR A 398 -8.90 1.86 -15.01
N VAL A 399 -8.50 0.62 -14.70
CA VAL A 399 -9.29 -0.23 -13.80
C VAL A 399 -9.32 0.31 -12.37
N ILE A 400 -8.21 0.86 -11.87
CA ILE A 400 -8.18 1.55 -10.57
C ILE A 400 -9.15 2.74 -10.58
N GLY A 401 -9.18 3.54 -11.65
CA GLY A 401 -10.13 4.64 -11.80
C GLY A 401 -11.60 4.19 -11.75
N HIS A 402 -11.96 3.07 -12.39
CA HIS A 402 -13.31 2.51 -12.30
C HIS A 402 -13.63 2.00 -10.89
N GLN A 403 -12.66 1.36 -10.21
CA GLN A 403 -12.85 0.94 -8.82
C GLN A 403 -13.09 2.12 -7.86
N GLU A 404 -12.33 3.20 -8.01
CA GLU A 404 -12.51 4.42 -7.19
C GLU A 404 -13.89 5.04 -7.39
N ARG A 405 -14.42 5.01 -8.61
CA ARG A 405 -15.77 5.46 -8.95
C ARG A 405 -16.88 4.46 -8.63
N ARG A 406 -16.52 3.25 -8.10
CA ARG A 406 -17.44 2.13 -7.82
C ARG A 406 -18.19 1.61 -9.05
N GLU A 407 -17.60 1.73 -10.22
CA GLU A 407 -18.10 1.18 -11.47
C GLU A 407 -17.67 -0.29 -11.60
N PHE A 408 -18.22 -1.15 -10.75
CA PHE A 408 -17.74 -2.51 -10.51
C PHE A 408 -17.78 -3.40 -11.76
N ASP A 409 -18.83 -3.31 -12.59
CA ASP A 409 -18.96 -4.13 -13.79
C ASP A 409 -17.85 -3.83 -14.80
N LYS A 410 -17.55 -2.54 -15.02
CA LYS A 410 -16.45 -2.11 -15.89
C LYS A 410 -15.09 -2.52 -15.32
N ALA A 411 -14.92 -2.35 -14.01
CA ALA A 411 -13.70 -2.76 -13.34
C ALA A 411 -13.45 -4.26 -13.49
N GLN A 412 -14.50 -5.10 -13.37
CA GLN A 412 -14.39 -6.55 -13.54
C GLN A 412 -13.95 -6.95 -14.95
N GLU A 413 -14.55 -6.35 -15.98
CA GLU A 413 -14.15 -6.61 -17.37
C GLU A 413 -12.66 -6.27 -17.59
N LEU A 414 -12.22 -5.13 -17.06
CA LEU A 414 -10.82 -4.70 -17.20
C LEU A 414 -9.87 -5.56 -16.36
N TRP A 415 -10.26 -6.01 -15.16
CA TRP A 415 -9.46 -6.95 -14.39
C TRP A 415 -9.24 -8.27 -15.13
N ASN A 416 -10.26 -8.79 -15.83
CA ASN A 416 -10.10 -9.98 -16.66
C ASN A 416 -9.09 -9.73 -17.78
N LYS A 417 -9.10 -8.55 -18.41
CA LYS A 417 -8.07 -8.17 -19.40
C LYS A 417 -6.68 -8.06 -18.79
N VAL A 418 -6.55 -7.53 -17.55
CA VAL A 418 -5.27 -7.53 -16.83
C VAL A 418 -4.74 -8.94 -16.63
N LEU A 419 -5.61 -9.91 -16.29
CA LEU A 419 -5.23 -11.31 -16.12
C LEU A 419 -4.80 -12.00 -17.43
N GLU A 420 -5.23 -11.51 -18.60
CA GLU A 420 -4.72 -11.98 -19.90
C GLU A 420 -3.24 -11.61 -20.10
N TYR A 421 -2.80 -10.45 -19.57
CA TYR A 421 -1.38 -10.03 -19.57
C TYR A 421 -0.57 -10.68 -18.47
N ASN A 422 -1.16 -10.83 -17.29
CA ASN A 422 -0.50 -11.34 -16.08
C ASN A 422 -1.47 -12.13 -15.21
N ASN A 423 -1.54 -13.44 -15.43
CA ASN A 423 -2.42 -14.32 -14.66
C ASN A 423 -1.95 -14.62 -13.24
N ASN A 424 -0.79 -14.15 -12.83
CA ASN A 424 -0.30 -14.25 -11.46
C ASN A 424 -0.53 -12.96 -10.65
N PHE A 425 -1.37 -12.04 -11.14
CA PHE A 425 -1.60 -10.77 -10.47
C PHE A 425 -2.70 -10.88 -9.41
N ASP A 426 -2.33 -11.18 -8.17
CA ASP A 426 -3.24 -11.40 -7.03
C ASP A 426 -4.23 -10.24 -6.81
N LEU A 427 -3.81 -9.00 -7.10
CA LEU A 427 -4.65 -7.83 -6.96
C LEU A 427 -5.83 -7.84 -7.94
N ALA A 428 -5.67 -8.41 -9.14
CA ALA A 428 -6.77 -8.55 -10.10
C ALA A 428 -7.81 -9.54 -9.58
N TYR A 429 -7.37 -10.69 -9.04
CA TYR A 429 -8.28 -11.65 -8.39
C TYR A 429 -9.00 -11.03 -7.19
N LEU A 430 -8.30 -10.21 -6.39
CA LEU A 430 -8.91 -9.46 -5.29
C LEU A 430 -9.97 -8.47 -5.81
N GLY A 431 -9.68 -7.74 -6.89
CA GLY A 431 -10.58 -6.79 -7.53
C GLY A 431 -11.86 -7.45 -8.03
N ILE A 432 -11.74 -8.56 -8.76
CA ILE A 432 -12.87 -9.36 -9.24
C ILE A 432 -13.68 -9.91 -8.06
N GLY A 433 -12.99 -10.49 -7.07
CA GLY A 433 -13.65 -11.00 -5.87
C GLY A 433 -14.43 -9.93 -5.11
N LYS A 434 -13.89 -8.72 -5.00
CA LYS A 434 -14.59 -7.57 -4.41
C LYS A 434 -15.82 -7.15 -5.22
N THR A 435 -15.74 -7.16 -6.54
CA THR A 435 -16.91 -6.91 -7.39
C THR A 435 -18.03 -7.90 -7.11
N TYR A 436 -17.74 -9.21 -7.11
CA TYR A 436 -18.73 -10.23 -6.76
C TYR A 436 -19.27 -10.07 -5.32
N LEU A 437 -18.43 -9.65 -4.39
CA LEU A 437 -18.84 -9.38 -3.00
C LEU A 437 -19.85 -8.23 -2.90
N GLU A 438 -19.60 -7.12 -3.61
CA GLU A 438 -20.47 -5.94 -3.61
C GLU A 438 -21.76 -6.15 -4.41
N THR A 439 -21.74 -7.04 -5.42
CA THR A 439 -22.93 -7.41 -6.22
C THR A 439 -23.75 -8.54 -5.59
N GLY A 440 -23.37 -9.04 -4.40
CA GLY A 440 -24.11 -10.09 -3.68
C GLY A 440 -23.82 -11.53 -4.15
N ASN A 441 -22.90 -11.71 -5.10
CA ASN A 441 -22.50 -13.03 -5.59
C ASN A 441 -21.44 -13.65 -4.68
N TYR A 442 -21.81 -13.94 -3.43
CA TYR A 442 -20.86 -14.33 -2.38
C TYR A 442 -20.13 -15.63 -2.66
N LYS A 443 -20.76 -16.59 -3.35
CA LYS A 443 -20.16 -17.89 -3.67
C LYS A 443 -19.00 -17.75 -4.64
N GLU A 444 -19.17 -16.93 -5.67
CA GLU A 444 -18.14 -16.58 -6.65
C GLU A 444 -17.01 -15.81 -5.99
N ALA A 445 -17.37 -14.81 -5.17
CA ALA A 445 -16.40 -14.03 -4.40
C ALA A 445 -15.48 -14.92 -3.54
N ILE A 446 -16.04 -15.91 -2.84
CA ILE A 446 -15.30 -16.90 -2.04
C ILE A 446 -14.29 -17.65 -2.90
N GLY A 447 -14.66 -18.04 -4.13
CA GLY A 447 -13.79 -18.71 -5.09
C GLY A 447 -12.52 -17.88 -5.38
N TYR A 448 -12.69 -16.60 -5.72
CA TYR A 448 -11.58 -15.69 -6.02
C TYR A 448 -10.69 -15.42 -4.81
N PHE A 449 -11.27 -15.18 -3.63
CA PHE A 449 -10.47 -14.95 -2.41
C PHE A 449 -9.69 -16.19 -1.96
N LYS A 450 -10.20 -17.38 -2.26
CA LYS A 450 -9.51 -18.65 -2.02
C LYS A 450 -8.29 -18.81 -2.92
N LEU A 451 -8.36 -18.40 -4.19
CA LEU A 451 -7.24 -18.48 -5.14
C LEU A 451 -6.00 -17.73 -4.63
N ILE A 452 -6.18 -16.57 -4.01
CA ILE A 452 -5.10 -15.73 -3.48
C ILE A 452 -4.83 -15.96 -1.98
N ASN A 453 -5.47 -16.98 -1.36
CA ASN A 453 -5.39 -17.26 0.08
C ASN A 453 -5.75 -16.06 1.00
N ASN A 454 -6.58 -15.12 0.54
CA ASN A 454 -6.98 -13.95 1.32
C ASN A 454 -8.04 -14.32 2.36
N LYS A 455 -7.58 -14.69 3.56
CA LYS A 455 -8.43 -15.14 4.67
C LYS A 455 -9.44 -14.06 5.13
N THR A 456 -9.06 -12.80 5.07
CA THR A 456 -9.91 -11.68 5.53
C THR A 456 -11.15 -11.53 4.67
N TYR A 457 -10.98 -11.41 3.34
CA TYR A 457 -12.12 -11.28 2.42
C TYR A 457 -12.87 -12.59 2.24
N TYR A 458 -12.18 -13.74 2.27
CA TYR A 458 -12.82 -15.05 2.32
C TYR A 458 -13.80 -15.16 3.48
N SER A 459 -13.36 -14.84 4.70
CA SER A 459 -14.20 -14.88 5.91
C SER A 459 -15.38 -13.89 5.83
N LYS A 460 -15.15 -12.69 5.26
CA LYS A 460 -16.20 -11.69 5.04
C LYS A 460 -17.27 -12.22 4.09
N ALA A 461 -16.87 -12.75 2.94
CA ALA A 461 -17.77 -13.30 1.95
C ALA A 461 -18.52 -14.52 2.47
N TYR A 462 -17.84 -15.43 3.17
CA TYR A 462 -18.44 -16.59 3.80
C TYR A 462 -19.47 -16.22 4.87
N LYS A 463 -19.18 -15.19 5.68
CA LYS A 463 -20.14 -14.68 6.67
C LYS A 463 -21.41 -14.16 6.00
N LEU A 464 -21.28 -13.40 4.90
CA LEU A 464 -22.42 -12.85 4.17
C LEU A 464 -23.23 -13.96 3.50
N LEU A 465 -22.58 -14.94 2.86
CA LEU A 465 -23.24 -16.12 2.29
C LEU A 465 -24.02 -16.90 3.35
N ARG A 466 -23.40 -17.10 4.52
CA ARG A 466 -24.08 -17.78 5.63
C ARG A 466 -25.30 -16.99 6.15
N THR A 467 -25.18 -15.65 6.20
CA THR A 467 -26.30 -14.79 6.62
C THR A 467 -27.46 -14.91 5.62
N GLU A 468 -27.19 -14.83 4.31
CA GLU A 468 -28.17 -15.02 3.24
C GLU A 468 -28.86 -16.40 3.34
N GLN A 469 -28.07 -17.47 3.53
CA GLN A 469 -28.62 -18.81 3.73
C GLN A 469 -29.47 -18.91 4.98
N MET A 470 -29.07 -18.27 6.09
CA MET A 470 -29.85 -18.25 7.33
C MET A 470 -31.15 -17.45 7.19
N GLU A 471 -31.14 -16.36 6.44
CA GLU A 471 -32.38 -15.62 6.13
C GLU A 471 -33.36 -16.47 5.32
N HIS A 472 -32.85 -17.26 4.37
CA HIS A 472 -33.71 -18.09 3.51
C HIS A 472 -34.18 -19.39 4.20
N TYR A 473 -33.30 -20.07 4.92
CA TYR A 473 -33.56 -21.39 5.52
C TYR A 473 -33.68 -21.37 7.04
N GLY A 474 -33.48 -20.26 7.70
CA GLY A 474 -33.41 -20.19 9.18
C GLY A 474 -34.65 -20.69 9.89
N ILE A 475 -35.83 -20.40 9.33
CA ILE A 475 -37.10 -20.91 9.88
C ILE A 475 -37.17 -22.44 9.78
N LEU A 476 -36.74 -23.03 8.67
CA LEU A 476 -36.72 -24.48 8.48
C LEU A 476 -35.70 -25.15 9.42
N VAL A 477 -34.53 -24.56 9.58
CA VAL A 477 -33.52 -25.02 10.52
C VAL A 477 -34.05 -24.97 11.96
N MET A 478 -34.69 -23.87 12.35
CA MET A 478 -35.30 -23.71 13.68
C MET A 478 -36.40 -24.76 13.91
N LEU A 479 -37.27 -24.96 12.92
CA LEU A 479 -38.28 -26.01 13.01
C LEU A 479 -37.67 -27.41 13.12
N GLY A 480 -36.61 -27.68 12.39
CA GLY A 480 -35.83 -28.92 12.48
C GLY A 480 -35.24 -29.16 13.87
N VAL A 481 -34.66 -28.11 14.47
CA VAL A 481 -34.12 -28.17 15.86
C VAL A 481 -35.24 -28.42 16.86
N VAL A 482 -36.37 -27.72 16.76
CA VAL A 482 -37.53 -27.93 17.64
C VAL A 482 -38.06 -29.36 17.47
N ALA A 483 -38.21 -29.84 16.22
CA ALA A 483 -38.64 -31.23 15.97
C ALA A 483 -37.65 -32.25 16.57
N ALA A 484 -36.35 -32.00 16.45
CA ALA A 484 -35.34 -32.85 17.06
C ALA A 484 -35.45 -32.87 18.61
N ILE A 485 -35.62 -31.71 19.25
CA ILE A 485 -35.82 -31.61 20.71
C ILE A 485 -37.06 -32.38 21.12
N VAL A 486 -38.18 -32.18 20.42
CA VAL A 486 -39.44 -32.90 20.70
C VAL A 486 -39.26 -34.41 20.47
N GLY A 487 -38.58 -34.81 19.37
CA GLY A 487 -38.24 -36.21 19.10
C GLY A 487 -37.40 -36.85 20.21
N ILE A 488 -36.38 -36.16 20.65
CA ILE A 488 -35.53 -36.59 21.79
C ILE A 488 -36.34 -36.71 23.08
N ALA A 489 -37.17 -35.73 23.40
CA ALA A 489 -38.04 -35.77 24.59
C ALA A 489 -39.03 -36.96 24.52
N TYR A 490 -39.64 -37.18 23.35
CA TYR A 490 -40.52 -38.32 23.09
C TYR A 490 -39.77 -39.65 23.22
N PHE A 491 -38.57 -39.73 22.67
CA PHE A 491 -37.71 -40.92 22.76
C PHE A 491 -37.39 -41.25 24.24
N PHE A 492 -36.98 -40.24 25.02
CA PHE A 492 -36.73 -40.46 26.47
C PHE A 492 -38.01 -40.86 27.21
N GLY A 493 -39.17 -40.26 26.90
CA GLY A 493 -40.46 -40.65 27.45
C GLY A 493 -40.79 -42.11 27.15
N PHE A 494 -40.59 -42.53 25.89
CA PHE A 494 -40.76 -43.91 25.44
C PHE A 494 -39.77 -44.86 26.17
N ALA A 495 -38.48 -44.51 26.15
CA ALA A 495 -37.44 -45.28 26.84
C ALA A 495 -37.75 -45.47 28.33
N LYS A 496 -38.23 -44.42 29.02
CA LYS A 496 -38.65 -44.47 30.43
C LYS A 496 -39.83 -45.43 30.61
N ARG A 497 -40.88 -45.34 29.78
CA ARG A 497 -42.05 -46.25 29.83
C ARG A 497 -41.65 -47.70 29.58
N TYR A 498 -40.82 -47.93 28.55
CA TYR A 498 -40.31 -49.25 28.19
C TYR A 498 -39.47 -49.85 29.35
N ASN A 499 -38.55 -49.06 29.89
CA ASN A 499 -37.67 -49.48 30.95
C ASN A 499 -38.43 -49.75 32.27
N ASN A 500 -39.45 -48.96 32.61
CA ASN A 500 -40.35 -49.26 33.72
C ASN A 500 -41.07 -50.60 33.56
N LYS A 501 -41.41 -51.01 32.32
CA LYS A 501 -41.92 -52.34 32.05
C LYS A 501 -40.86 -53.42 32.18
N CYS A 502 -39.64 -53.15 31.75
CA CYS A 502 -38.51 -54.08 31.85
C CYS A 502 -37.96 -54.26 33.28
N ARG A 503 -38.23 -53.27 34.19
CA ARG A 503 -37.82 -53.36 35.59
C ARG A 503 -38.46 -54.58 36.32
N ALA A 504 -39.64 -54.97 35.88
CA ALA A 504 -40.40 -56.10 36.48
C ALA A 504 -39.99 -57.48 35.85
N VAL A 505 -39.13 -57.49 34.86
CA VAL A 505 -38.73 -58.73 34.13
C VAL A 505 -37.30 -59.08 34.47
N PRO A 506 -36.97 -60.35 34.84
CA PRO A 506 -35.59 -60.79 35.05
C PRO A 506 -34.76 -60.54 33.76
N ALA A 507 -33.44 -60.34 33.95
CA ALA A 507 -32.52 -59.99 32.85
C ALA A 507 -32.70 -60.93 31.67
N THR A 508 -33.25 -60.42 30.54
CA THR A 508 -33.67 -61.27 29.37
C THR A 508 -32.50 -61.63 28.47
N GLY A 509 -31.27 -61.10 28.69
CA GLY A 509 -30.12 -61.33 27.85
C GLY A 509 -30.22 -60.72 26.42
N ARG A 510 -31.27 -59.92 26.16
CA ARG A 510 -31.44 -59.20 24.86
C ARG A 510 -30.69 -57.89 24.92
N LEU A 511 -29.79 -57.65 23.94
CA LEU A 511 -28.97 -56.44 23.86
C LEU A 511 -29.80 -55.14 23.91
N ARG A 512 -31.00 -55.16 23.34
CA ARG A 512 -31.94 -54.01 23.33
C ARG A 512 -32.33 -53.62 24.78
N ASP A 513 -32.69 -54.60 25.59
CA ASP A 513 -33.12 -54.39 26.94
C ASP A 513 -31.94 -53.94 27.85
N GLU A 514 -30.76 -54.46 27.57
CA GLU A 514 -29.51 -54.04 28.23
C GLU A 514 -29.14 -52.58 27.91
N LEU A 515 -29.30 -52.13 26.63
CA LEU A 515 -29.08 -50.75 26.25
C LEU A 515 -30.09 -49.78 26.91
N PHE A 516 -31.38 -50.13 26.87
CA PHE A 516 -32.40 -49.33 27.56
C PHE A 516 -32.19 -49.25 29.05
N PHE A 517 -31.72 -50.32 29.70
CA PHE A 517 -31.36 -50.26 31.11
C PHE A 517 -30.15 -49.33 31.34
N GLY A 518 -29.17 -49.30 30.45
CA GLY A 518 -28.07 -48.34 30.50
C GLY A 518 -28.59 -46.90 30.48
N PHE A 519 -29.51 -46.57 29.57
CA PHE A 519 -30.16 -45.25 29.52
C PHE A 519 -30.97 -44.98 30.80
N TYR A 520 -31.68 -45.96 31.36
CA TYR A 520 -32.37 -45.78 32.64
C TYR A 520 -31.40 -45.40 33.75
N THR A 521 -30.26 -46.06 33.84
CA THR A 521 -29.21 -45.79 34.83
C THR A 521 -28.67 -44.37 34.72
N MET A 522 -28.55 -43.81 33.51
CA MET A 522 -28.11 -42.42 33.29
C MET A 522 -29.08 -41.39 33.91
N PHE A 523 -30.39 -41.63 33.86
CA PHE A 523 -31.41 -40.73 34.39
C PHE A 523 -31.85 -41.03 35.83
N HIS A 524 -31.56 -42.24 36.31
CA HIS A 524 -31.86 -42.70 37.66
C HIS A 524 -30.62 -43.28 38.33
N PRO A 525 -29.56 -42.49 38.55
CA PRO A 525 -28.25 -43.01 38.95
C PRO A 525 -28.30 -43.80 40.23
N PHE A 526 -29.02 -43.32 41.26
CA PHE A 526 -29.10 -43.99 42.56
C PHE A 526 -29.73 -45.38 42.46
N TYR A 527 -30.88 -45.49 41.81
CA TYR A 527 -31.56 -46.78 41.65
C TYR A 527 -30.88 -47.67 40.63
N GLY A 528 -30.40 -47.09 39.53
CA GLY A 528 -29.70 -47.82 38.49
C GLY A 528 -28.38 -48.42 38.98
N PHE A 529 -27.57 -47.70 39.72
CA PHE A 529 -26.34 -48.23 40.33
C PHE A 529 -26.62 -49.27 41.43
N TYR A 530 -27.71 -49.10 42.20
CA TYR A 530 -28.14 -50.12 43.17
C TYR A 530 -28.46 -51.45 42.45
N GLU A 531 -29.27 -51.42 41.39
CA GLU A 531 -29.66 -52.61 40.62
C GLU A 531 -28.46 -53.23 39.87
N LEU A 532 -27.50 -52.40 39.35
CA LEU A 532 -26.25 -52.87 38.77
C LEU A 532 -25.44 -53.69 39.78
N LYS A 533 -25.35 -53.24 41.03
CA LYS A 533 -24.53 -53.83 42.08
C LYS A 533 -25.21 -55.06 42.73
N HIS A 534 -26.50 -54.97 43.04
CA HIS A 534 -27.20 -55.98 43.83
C HIS A 534 -27.94 -57.01 42.97
N GLU A 535 -28.52 -56.60 41.85
CA GLU A 535 -29.24 -57.48 40.93
C GLU A 535 -28.40 -57.98 39.75
N LYS A 536 -27.11 -57.63 39.72
CA LYS A 536 -26.13 -58.04 38.69
C LYS A 536 -26.61 -57.77 37.23
N ARG A 537 -27.39 -56.68 37.04
CA ARG A 537 -27.94 -56.31 35.71
C ARG A 537 -26.94 -55.64 34.77
N GLY A 538 -25.68 -55.55 35.14
CA GLY A 538 -24.61 -55.00 34.29
C GLY A 538 -24.35 -55.83 33.07
N SER A 539 -24.31 -55.19 31.88
CA SER A 539 -23.99 -55.83 30.63
C SER A 539 -22.71 -55.25 30.02
N LYS A 540 -21.72 -56.13 29.79
CA LYS A 540 -20.47 -55.77 29.08
C LYS A 540 -20.77 -55.32 27.67
N ARG A 541 -21.75 -55.96 26.97
CA ARG A 541 -22.11 -55.63 25.57
C ARG A 541 -22.71 -54.22 25.47
N ALA A 542 -23.61 -53.84 26.39
CA ALA A 542 -24.19 -52.48 26.42
C ALA A 542 -23.11 -51.44 26.74
N ALA A 543 -22.21 -51.72 27.70
CA ALA A 543 -21.09 -50.83 28.03
C ALA A 543 -20.18 -50.57 26.81
N THR A 544 -19.83 -51.62 26.06
CA THR A 544 -19.01 -51.48 24.85
C THR A 544 -19.68 -50.59 23.79
N VAL A 545 -21.00 -50.74 23.59
CA VAL A 545 -21.76 -49.86 22.67
C VAL A 545 -21.72 -48.41 23.12
N PHE A 546 -21.94 -48.10 24.41
CA PHE A 546 -21.86 -46.74 24.92
C PHE A 546 -20.47 -46.13 24.82
N VAL A 547 -19.42 -46.89 25.09
CA VAL A 547 -18.03 -46.45 24.87
C VAL A 547 -17.79 -46.15 23.41
N GLY A 548 -18.21 -47.05 22.51
CA GLY A 548 -18.10 -46.80 21.06
C GLY A 548 -18.80 -45.54 20.60
N LEU A 549 -20.03 -45.30 21.07
CA LEU A 549 -20.77 -44.05 20.77
C LEU A 549 -20.06 -42.80 21.32
N ALA A 550 -19.51 -42.87 22.53
CA ALA A 550 -18.72 -41.77 23.11
C ALA A 550 -17.47 -41.47 22.29
N VAL A 551 -16.73 -42.49 21.84
CA VAL A 551 -15.57 -42.33 20.99
C VAL A 551 -15.96 -41.71 19.64
N ILE A 552 -17.05 -42.15 19.02
CA ILE A 552 -17.56 -41.57 17.77
C ILE A 552 -17.94 -40.10 17.99
N ALA A 553 -18.60 -39.74 19.09
CA ALA A 553 -18.95 -38.37 19.41
C ALA A 553 -17.73 -37.46 19.58
N VAL A 554 -16.68 -37.94 20.27
CA VAL A 554 -15.41 -37.21 20.43
C VAL A 554 -14.69 -37.04 19.10
N LEU A 555 -14.64 -38.09 18.27
CA LEU A 555 -14.07 -38.00 16.92
C LEU A 555 -14.84 -36.99 16.06
N PHE A 556 -16.17 -37.05 16.10
CA PHE A 556 -17.01 -36.08 15.35
C PHE A 556 -16.78 -34.65 15.83
N GLN A 557 -16.65 -34.42 17.12
CA GLN A 557 -16.31 -33.12 17.68
C GLN A 557 -14.91 -32.64 17.24
N SER A 558 -13.93 -33.54 17.23
CA SER A 558 -12.56 -33.24 16.77
C SER A 558 -12.51 -32.89 15.29
N PHE A 559 -13.22 -33.65 14.43
CA PHE A 559 -13.30 -33.35 13.00
C PHE A 559 -14.14 -32.09 12.72
N GLY A 560 -15.16 -31.79 13.50
CA GLY A 560 -15.99 -30.58 13.36
C GLY A 560 -15.26 -29.30 13.71
N MET A 561 -14.24 -29.32 14.58
CA MET A 561 -13.42 -28.14 14.91
C MET A 561 -12.38 -27.79 13.80
N PHE A 562 -12.06 -28.71 12.91
CA PHE A 562 -11.13 -28.45 11.80
C PHE A 562 -11.79 -27.84 10.55
N ILE A 563 -13.11 -27.60 10.55
CA ILE A 563 -13.87 -27.04 9.42
C ILE A 563 -14.33 -25.59 9.71
N VAL A 564 -13.80 -24.94 10.74
CA VAL A 564 -14.10 -23.51 11.02
C VAL A 564 -12.81 -22.69 10.92
#